data_96b37a66a0f72564db27506aefcc26f7
#
_entry.id   96b37a66a0f72564db27506aefcc26f7
#
_cell.length_a   1.000
_cell.length_b   1.000
_cell.length_c   1.000
_cell.angle_alpha   90.00
_cell.angle_beta   90.00
_cell.angle_gamma   90.00
#
_symmetry.space_group_name_H-M   'P 1'
#
loop_
_entity.id
_entity.type
_entity.pdbx_description
1 polymer ?
#
loop_
_entity_poly.entity_id
_entity_poly.type
_entity_poly.pdbx_seq_one_letter_code
_entity_poly.pdbx_strand_id
1 'polypeptide(L)'
;IKEFDKLNEMGVETIRIADEMFLLNPKYYVPLSEMLSERPYADKLRMWAYSRVDTIRRPGVLKLLRKAGIKWLCLGIESADRNIRLEVSKGKFQDVNIVEVVNQIHDADIEIIANYMFGLPGDTYETMQKTLDLSLELNTIAWNAYAAMPLPGSQLYKNAVDDGIDLPEDYAGYSFHAYTTKPLPTDSLTPEEILKFRDEAYLTYHTDKKFLDKVKKTYGDIAVDNIINNTKVKLKRKILGD
;
A
#
# COMPACT_ATOMS: atom_id res chain seq x y z
N ILE A 1 -22.11 -13.45 2.55
CA ILE A 1 -23.18 -12.73 3.25
C ILE A 1 -23.47 -13.34 4.61
N LYS A 2 -23.71 -14.65 4.71
CA LYS A 2 -23.99 -15.30 6.01
C LYS A 2 -22.90 -15.04 7.06
N GLU A 3 -21.64 -14.94 6.65
CA GLU A 3 -20.53 -14.59 7.52
C GLU A 3 -20.63 -13.15 8.02
N PHE A 4 -20.94 -12.20 7.13
CA PHE A 4 -21.18 -10.80 7.53
C PHE A 4 -22.38 -10.67 8.47
N ASP A 5 -23.49 -11.36 8.19
CA ASP A 5 -24.65 -11.39 9.06
C ASP A 5 -24.26 -11.89 10.47
N LYS A 6 -23.46 -12.98 10.53
CA LYS A 6 -22.96 -13.53 11.80
C LYS A 6 -22.01 -12.58 12.54
N LEU A 7 -21.07 -11.92 11.84
CA LEU A 7 -20.18 -10.93 12.44
C LEU A 7 -20.96 -9.76 13.02
N ASN A 8 -21.99 -9.29 12.28
CA ASN A 8 -22.86 -8.22 12.78
C ASN A 8 -23.64 -8.63 14.06
N GLU A 9 -24.17 -9.87 14.11
CA GLU A 9 -24.80 -10.42 15.33
C GLU A 9 -23.86 -10.42 16.54
N MET A 10 -22.56 -10.61 16.30
CA MET A 10 -21.50 -10.55 17.32
C MET A 10 -21.07 -9.12 17.69
N GLY A 11 -21.63 -8.09 17.04
CA GLY A 11 -21.28 -6.69 17.26
C GLY A 11 -20.01 -6.24 16.54
N VAL A 12 -19.50 -7.00 15.56
CA VAL A 12 -18.31 -6.64 14.77
C VAL A 12 -18.71 -5.67 13.68
N GLU A 13 -18.12 -4.47 13.71
CA GLU A 13 -18.32 -3.41 12.70
C GLU A 13 -17.08 -3.22 11.81
N THR A 14 -15.88 -3.48 12.33
CA THR A 14 -14.62 -3.28 11.59
C THR A 14 -14.12 -4.60 11.04
N ILE A 15 -14.03 -4.69 9.71
CA ILE A 15 -13.71 -5.93 9.00
C ILE A 15 -12.63 -5.65 7.95
N ARG A 16 -11.57 -6.48 7.97
CA ARG A 16 -10.61 -6.57 6.89
C ARG A 16 -11.04 -7.69 5.94
N ILE A 17 -11.25 -7.37 4.67
CA ILE A 17 -11.44 -8.39 3.64
C ILE A 17 -10.08 -9.00 3.32
N ALA A 18 -9.96 -10.32 3.47
CA ALA A 18 -8.68 -11.03 3.36
C ALA A 18 -8.21 -11.25 1.91
N ASP A 19 -9.10 -11.08 0.92
CA ASP A 19 -8.73 -11.19 -0.49
C ASP A 19 -7.64 -10.19 -0.86
N GLU A 20 -6.51 -10.67 -1.39
CA GLU A 20 -5.38 -9.83 -1.77
C GLU A 20 -5.69 -8.88 -2.93
N MET A 21 -6.66 -9.22 -3.76
CA MET A 21 -7.09 -8.46 -4.93
C MET A 21 -8.62 -8.46 -5.04
N PHE A 22 -9.29 -7.90 -4.05
CA PHE A 22 -10.76 -7.93 -3.96
C PHE A 22 -11.46 -7.40 -5.22
N LEU A 23 -10.97 -6.29 -5.78
CA LEU A 23 -11.56 -5.65 -6.96
C LEU A 23 -11.10 -6.25 -8.31
N LEU A 24 -10.48 -7.42 -8.32
CA LEU A 24 -9.99 -8.03 -9.55
C LEU A 24 -11.14 -8.61 -10.41
N ASN A 25 -12.11 -9.29 -9.77
CA ASN A 25 -13.19 -9.98 -10.48
C ASN A 25 -14.56 -9.33 -10.22
N PRO A 26 -15.08 -8.52 -11.16
CA PRO A 26 -16.38 -7.87 -11.00
C PRO A 26 -17.56 -8.82 -10.81
N LYS A 27 -17.48 -10.03 -11.35
CA LYS A 27 -18.54 -11.07 -11.17
C LYS A 27 -18.63 -11.57 -9.73
N TYR A 28 -17.59 -11.34 -8.92
CA TYR A 28 -17.54 -11.67 -7.51
C TYR A 28 -17.92 -10.48 -6.63
N TYR A 29 -17.17 -9.39 -6.71
CA TYR A 29 -17.32 -8.29 -5.76
C TYR A 29 -18.56 -7.43 -5.98
N VAL A 30 -19.07 -7.31 -7.23
CA VAL A 30 -20.26 -6.49 -7.51
C VAL A 30 -21.50 -7.10 -6.86
N PRO A 31 -21.88 -8.37 -7.13
CA PRO A 31 -23.05 -8.98 -6.48
C PRO A 31 -22.93 -9.02 -4.95
N LEU A 32 -21.72 -9.27 -4.43
CA LEU A 32 -21.49 -9.26 -2.98
C LEU A 32 -21.77 -7.86 -2.40
N SER A 33 -21.27 -6.80 -3.06
CA SER A 33 -21.47 -5.42 -2.61
C SER A 33 -22.93 -4.98 -2.72
N GLU A 34 -23.65 -5.42 -3.76
CA GLU A 34 -25.09 -5.20 -3.90
C GLU A 34 -25.84 -5.80 -2.70
N MET A 35 -25.63 -7.09 -2.44
CA MET A 35 -26.27 -7.77 -1.30
C MET A 35 -25.92 -7.15 0.05
N LEU A 36 -24.66 -6.72 0.25
CA LEU A 36 -24.26 -6.05 1.49
C LEU A 36 -24.90 -4.66 1.62
N SER A 37 -24.97 -3.90 0.52
CA SER A 37 -25.56 -2.57 0.53
C SER A 37 -27.04 -2.53 0.90
N GLU A 38 -27.74 -3.67 0.83
CA GLU A 38 -29.14 -3.85 1.21
C GLU A 38 -29.31 -4.26 2.67
N ARG A 39 -28.21 -4.57 3.37
CA ARG A 39 -28.29 -4.98 4.78
C ARG A 39 -28.57 -3.76 5.69
N PRO A 40 -29.42 -3.89 6.71
CA PRO A 40 -29.78 -2.78 7.62
C PRO A 40 -28.60 -2.29 8.46
N TYR A 41 -27.48 -3.02 8.46
CA TYR A 41 -26.24 -2.69 9.15
C TYR A 41 -25.12 -2.19 8.25
N ALA A 42 -25.34 -2.07 6.92
CA ALA A 42 -24.31 -1.74 5.96
C ALA A 42 -23.61 -0.39 6.25
N ASP A 43 -24.36 0.60 6.72
CA ASP A 43 -23.85 1.93 7.08
C ASP A 43 -22.92 1.93 8.31
N LYS A 44 -23.08 0.92 9.20
CA LYS A 44 -22.22 0.74 10.37
C LYS A 44 -20.91 0.05 10.04
N LEU A 45 -20.87 -0.72 8.94
CA LEU A 45 -19.66 -1.44 8.55
C LEU A 45 -18.52 -0.47 8.21
N ARG A 46 -17.34 -0.81 8.70
CA ARG A 46 -16.06 -0.13 8.48
C ARG A 46 -15.09 -1.13 7.91
N MET A 47 -15.16 -1.30 6.59
CA MET A 47 -14.37 -2.32 5.91
C MET A 47 -13.24 -1.71 5.11
N TRP A 48 -12.17 -2.47 4.99
CA TRP A 48 -11.10 -2.22 4.06
C TRP A 48 -10.74 -3.46 3.26
N ALA A 49 -10.37 -3.22 1.99
CA ALA A 49 -10.05 -4.25 1.03
C ALA A 49 -8.80 -3.88 0.24
N TYR A 50 -8.09 -4.90 -0.24
CA TYR A 50 -6.92 -4.71 -1.10
C TYR A 50 -7.32 -4.59 -2.55
N SER A 51 -6.64 -3.69 -3.26
CA SER A 51 -6.78 -3.50 -4.70
C SER A 51 -5.51 -2.91 -5.30
N ARG A 52 -5.37 -3.01 -6.61
CA ARG A 52 -4.35 -2.28 -7.37
C ARG A 52 -4.99 -1.10 -8.09
N VAL A 53 -4.20 -0.05 -8.36
CA VAL A 53 -4.68 1.15 -9.04
C VAL A 53 -5.31 0.85 -10.41
N ASP A 54 -4.79 -0.13 -11.15
CA ASP A 54 -5.29 -0.52 -12.47
C ASP A 54 -6.56 -1.38 -12.46
N THR A 55 -7.04 -1.81 -11.29
CA THR A 55 -8.28 -2.57 -11.16
C THR A 55 -9.52 -1.68 -10.94
N ILE A 56 -9.31 -0.40 -10.68
CA ILE A 56 -10.38 0.59 -10.53
C ILE A 56 -10.86 1.04 -11.93
N ARG A 57 -11.65 0.22 -12.58
CA ARG A 57 -12.04 0.43 -13.99
C ARG A 57 -13.45 1.00 -14.18
N ARG A 58 -14.24 1.07 -13.13
CA ARG A 58 -15.66 1.44 -13.18
C ARG A 58 -16.01 2.40 -12.05
N PRO A 59 -15.94 3.71 -12.27
CA PRO A 59 -16.19 4.70 -11.21
C PRO A 59 -17.53 4.51 -10.49
N GLY A 60 -18.59 4.09 -11.20
CA GLY A 60 -19.91 3.84 -10.59
C GLY A 60 -19.92 2.75 -9.53
N VAL A 61 -18.97 1.80 -9.59
CA VAL A 61 -18.82 0.72 -8.60
C VAL A 61 -18.30 1.24 -7.27
N LEU A 62 -17.47 2.29 -7.25
CA LEU A 62 -16.93 2.86 -6.02
C LEU A 62 -18.04 3.32 -5.06
N LYS A 63 -19.09 3.94 -5.59
CA LYS A 63 -20.26 4.34 -4.79
C LYS A 63 -21.00 3.14 -4.20
N LEU A 64 -21.09 2.04 -4.95
CA LEU A 64 -21.66 0.78 -4.44
C LEU A 64 -20.80 0.18 -3.34
N LEU A 65 -19.47 0.15 -3.52
CA LEU A 65 -18.53 -0.32 -2.49
C LEU A 65 -18.67 0.51 -1.21
N ARG A 66 -18.75 1.84 -1.35
CA ARG A 66 -18.95 2.75 -0.22
C ARG A 66 -20.25 2.48 0.52
N LYS A 67 -21.35 2.26 -0.22
CA LYS A 67 -22.65 1.89 0.34
C LYS A 67 -22.63 0.54 1.05
N ALA A 68 -21.86 -0.42 0.53
CA ALA A 68 -21.66 -1.74 1.13
C ALA A 68 -20.78 -1.72 2.41
N GLY A 69 -20.22 -0.57 2.79
CA GLY A 69 -19.41 -0.41 4.00
C GLY A 69 -17.90 -0.37 3.79
N ILE A 70 -17.40 -0.37 2.54
CA ILE A 70 -15.97 -0.15 2.26
C ILE A 70 -15.65 1.32 2.53
N LYS A 71 -14.84 1.57 3.57
CA LYS A 71 -14.38 2.91 3.96
C LYS A 71 -12.96 3.20 3.51
N TRP A 72 -12.14 2.16 3.32
CA TRP A 72 -10.74 2.28 2.88
C TRP A 72 -10.42 1.26 1.79
N LEU A 73 -9.63 1.68 0.82
CA LEU A 73 -8.96 0.81 -0.13
C LEU A 73 -7.45 0.83 0.14
N CYS A 74 -6.89 -0.36 0.40
CA CYS A 74 -5.47 -0.57 0.46
C CYS A 74 -4.98 -0.72 -0.99
N LEU A 75 -4.44 0.36 -1.54
CA LEU A 75 -4.22 0.53 -2.98
C LEU A 75 -2.74 0.35 -3.33
N GLY A 76 -2.42 -0.69 -4.12
CA GLY A 76 -1.09 -0.87 -4.69
C GLY A 76 -0.87 0.13 -5.83
N ILE A 77 0.03 1.09 -5.61
CA ILE A 77 0.50 2.08 -6.59
C ILE A 77 1.87 1.68 -7.10
N GLU A 78 2.68 1.12 -6.21
CA GLU A 78 4.02 0.59 -6.35
C GLU A 78 5.06 1.67 -6.70
N SER A 79 5.06 2.24 -7.91
CA SER A 79 6.02 3.24 -8.36
C SER A 79 5.33 4.33 -9.18
N ALA A 80 5.85 5.56 -9.14
CA ALA A 80 5.45 6.64 -10.03
C ALA A 80 5.95 6.39 -11.46
N ASP A 81 7.08 5.71 -11.62
CA ASP A 81 7.62 5.42 -12.93
C ASP A 81 6.80 4.33 -13.63
N ARG A 82 6.34 4.67 -14.85
CA ARG A 82 5.49 3.79 -15.64
C ARG A 82 6.18 2.49 -16.04
N ASN A 83 7.44 2.57 -16.43
CA ASN A 83 8.18 1.41 -16.93
C ASN A 83 8.43 0.42 -15.80
N ILE A 84 8.83 0.91 -14.64
CA ILE A 84 9.02 0.11 -13.42
C ILE A 84 7.71 -0.59 -13.02
N ARG A 85 6.58 0.13 -13.00
CA ARG A 85 5.27 -0.49 -12.70
C ARG A 85 4.89 -1.61 -13.67
N LEU A 86 5.14 -1.42 -14.96
CA LEU A 86 4.79 -2.41 -15.99
C LEU A 86 5.69 -3.64 -15.90
N GLU A 87 6.96 -3.46 -15.57
CA GLU A 87 7.93 -4.56 -15.46
C GLU A 87 7.66 -5.45 -14.25
N VAL A 88 7.39 -4.88 -13.09
CA VAL A 88 7.08 -5.61 -11.83
C VAL A 88 5.95 -6.61 -12.01
N SER A 89 4.96 -6.29 -12.83
CA SER A 89 3.79 -7.12 -13.06
C SER A 89 3.86 -7.95 -14.35
N LYS A 90 5.00 -7.94 -15.06
CA LYS A 90 5.19 -8.63 -16.36
C LYS A 90 4.04 -8.34 -17.35
N GLY A 91 3.69 -7.06 -17.50
CA GLY A 91 2.63 -6.61 -18.40
C GLY A 91 1.20 -6.88 -17.94
N LYS A 92 1.00 -7.41 -16.74
CA LYS A 92 -0.34 -7.58 -16.15
C LYS A 92 -0.90 -6.30 -15.50
N PHE A 93 -0.04 -5.34 -15.24
CA PHE A 93 -0.42 -4.03 -14.73
C PHE A 93 -0.84 -3.15 -15.94
N GLN A 94 -2.06 -2.65 -15.92
CA GLN A 94 -2.48 -1.74 -16.99
C GLN A 94 -1.99 -0.33 -16.71
N ASP A 95 -1.62 0.38 -17.77
CA ASP A 95 -1.27 1.80 -17.65
C ASP A 95 -2.54 2.61 -17.35
N VAL A 96 -2.49 3.37 -16.26
CA VAL A 96 -3.59 4.20 -15.77
C VAL A 96 -3.05 5.53 -15.26
N ASN A 97 -3.89 6.56 -15.32
CA ASN A 97 -3.61 7.82 -14.65
C ASN A 97 -3.88 7.64 -13.14
N ILE A 98 -2.80 7.54 -12.35
CA ILE A 98 -2.89 7.29 -10.91
C ILE A 98 -3.66 8.41 -10.20
N VAL A 99 -3.39 9.67 -10.54
CA VAL A 99 -4.03 10.84 -9.92
C VAL A 99 -5.53 10.81 -10.15
N GLU A 100 -5.96 10.50 -11.39
CA GLU A 100 -7.36 10.38 -11.73
C GLU A 100 -8.06 9.26 -10.95
N VAL A 101 -7.42 8.08 -10.86
CA VAL A 101 -7.98 6.95 -10.09
C VAL A 101 -8.10 7.30 -8.61
N VAL A 102 -7.09 7.94 -8.02
CA VAL A 102 -7.13 8.37 -6.61
C VAL A 102 -8.24 9.38 -6.38
N ASN A 103 -8.42 10.35 -7.28
CA ASN A 103 -9.51 11.32 -7.18
C ASN A 103 -10.89 10.65 -7.27
N GLN A 104 -11.06 9.69 -8.19
CA GLN A 104 -12.32 8.92 -8.31
C GLN A 104 -12.66 8.16 -7.02
N ILE A 105 -11.66 7.60 -6.33
CA ILE A 105 -11.85 6.91 -5.04
C ILE A 105 -12.27 7.91 -3.96
N HIS A 106 -11.60 9.05 -3.86
CA HIS A 106 -11.95 10.12 -2.91
C HIS A 106 -13.35 10.70 -3.19
N ASP A 107 -13.73 10.90 -4.47
CA ASP A 107 -15.07 11.38 -4.85
C ASP A 107 -16.19 10.40 -4.45
N ALA A 108 -15.84 9.13 -4.23
CA ALA A 108 -16.76 8.13 -3.71
C ALA A 108 -16.78 8.08 -2.16
N ASP A 109 -16.12 9.00 -1.47
CA ASP A 109 -15.98 9.05 -0.01
C ASP A 109 -15.30 7.78 0.55
N ILE A 110 -14.30 7.27 -0.18
CA ILE A 110 -13.44 6.17 0.24
C ILE A 110 -12.03 6.71 0.44
N GLU A 111 -11.45 6.44 1.61
CA GLU A 111 -10.08 6.79 1.91
C GLU A 111 -9.09 5.75 1.37
N ILE A 112 -7.84 6.15 1.18
CA ILE A 112 -6.82 5.30 0.57
C ILE A 112 -5.68 5.06 1.55
N ILE A 113 -5.34 3.78 1.74
CA ILE A 113 -4.09 3.32 2.33
C ILE A 113 -3.17 3.01 1.15
N ALA A 114 -2.31 3.95 0.78
CA ALA A 114 -1.46 3.80 -0.40
C ALA A 114 -0.23 2.95 -0.10
N ASN A 115 0.12 2.04 -1.02
CA ASN A 115 1.30 1.19 -0.93
C ASN A 115 2.26 1.50 -2.07
N TYR A 116 3.51 1.71 -1.71
CA TYR A 116 4.61 2.01 -2.63
C TYR A 116 5.75 1.03 -2.42
N MET A 117 6.60 0.90 -3.42
CA MET A 117 7.84 0.12 -3.35
C MET A 117 9.02 0.96 -3.81
N PHE A 118 10.17 0.75 -3.17
CA PHE A 118 11.46 1.32 -3.55
C PHE A 118 12.48 0.21 -3.81
N GLY A 119 13.40 0.45 -4.74
CA GLY A 119 14.39 -0.56 -5.11
C GLY A 119 13.82 -1.70 -5.94
N LEU A 120 12.76 -1.46 -6.68
CA LEU A 120 12.28 -2.40 -7.70
C LEU A 120 13.34 -2.56 -8.80
N PRO A 121 13.38 -3.69 -9.53
CA PRO A 121 14.25 -3.82 -10.68
C PRO A 121 14.13 -2.62 -11.63
N GLY A 122 15.27 -2.02 -11.98
CA GLY A 122 15.33 -0.80 -12.79
C GLY A 122 15.17 0.52 -12.02
N ASP A 123 14.88 0.50 -10.72
CA ASP A 123 14.84 1.74 -9.93
C ASP A 123 16.21 2.41 -9.84
N THR A 124 16.16 3.73 -9.94
CA THR A 124 17.25 4.66 -9.67
C THR A 124 16.84 5.59 -8.53
N TYR A 125 17.78 6.38 -8.01
CA TYR A 125 17.44 7.40 -7.02
C TYR A 125 16.35 8.36 -7.54
N GLU A 126 16.43 8.75 -8.83
CA GLU A 126 15.46 9.63 -9.46
C GLU A 126 14.05 9.03 -9.54
N THR A 127 13.92 7.74 -9.89
CA THR A 127 12.60 7.09 -9.98
C THR A 127 11.97 6.85 -8.61
N MET A 128 12.79 6.55 -7.59
CA MET A 128 12.33 6.49 -6.21
C MET A 128 11.89 7.87 -5.71
N GLN A 129 12.64 8.95 -6.04
CA GLN A 129 12.24 10.32 -5.69
C GLN A 129 10.91 10.71 -6.35
N LYS A 130 10.71 10.41 -7.64
CA LYS A 130 9.42 10.61 -8.32
C LYS A 130 8.27 9.89 -7.61
N THR A 131 8.53 8.70 -7.07
CA THR A 131 7.53 7.92 -6.33
C THR A 131 7.19 8.59 -4.98
N LEU A 132 8.18 9.12 -4.27
CA LEU A 132 7.95 9.90 -3.05
C LEU A 132 7.18 11.19 -3.37
N ASP A 133 7.58 11.92 -4.40
CA ASP A 133 6.93 13.18 -4.81
C ASP A 133 5.47 12.95 -5.18
N LEU A 134 5.18 11.90 -5.97
CA LEU A 134 3.81 11.49 -6.27
C LEU A 134 3.03 11.16 -4.99
N SER A 135 3.64 10.47 -4.04
CA SER A 135 2.96 10.11 -2.79
C SER A 135 2.57 11.34 -1.97
N LEU A 136 3.43 12.36 -1.94
CA LEU A 136 3.15 13.66 -1.29
C LEU A 136 2.06 14.46 -2.03
N GLU A 137 2.03 14.39 -3.37
CA GLU A 137 1.00 15.01 -4.19
C GLU A 137 -0.37 14.37 -3.92
N LEU A 138 -0.45 13.03 -3.93
CA LEU A 138 -1.67 12.28 -3.69
C LEU A 138 -2.21 12.46 -2.27
N ASN A 139 -1.34 12.66 -1.30
CA ASN A 139 -1.67 12.94 0.10
C ASN A 139 -2.77 12.01 0.63
N THR A 140 -2.57 10.71 0.56
CA THR A 140 -3.53 9.70 1.04
C THR A 140 -3.55 9.63 2.58
N ILE A 141 -4.62 9.06 3.18
CA ILE A 141 -4.79 9.06 4.64
C ILE A 141 -3.80 8.15 5.37
N ALA A 142 -3.26 7.16 4.68
CA ALA A 142 -2.17 6.31 5.17
C ALA A 142 -1.22 5.96 4.03
N TRP A 143 0.03 5.78 4.39
CA TRP A 143 1.14 5.55 3.49
C TRP A 143 1.99 4.37 3.97
N ASN A 144 2.19 3.40 3.10
CA ASN A 144 3.12 2.30 3.31
C ASN A 144 4.13 2.31 2.17
N ALA A 145 5.40 2.17 2.49
CA ALA A 145 6.43 1.93 1.50
C ALA A 145 7.39 0.86 1.96
N TYR A 146 7.69 -0.03 1.05
CA TYR A 146 8.53 -1.19 1.27
C TYR A 146 9.75 -1.13 0.37
N ALA A 147 10.91 -1.55 0.87
CA ALA A 147 12.02 -1.90 0.01
C ALA A 147 11.70 -3.23 -0.70
N ALA A 148 12.12 -3.38 -1.96
CA ALA A 148 11.90 -4.61 -2.71
C ALA A 148 12.67 -5.78 -2.08
N MET A 149 11.92 -6.79 -1.64
CA MET A 149 12.47 -7.97 -0.95
C MET A 149 12.33 -9.21 -1.83
N PRO A 150 13.40 -10.00 -1.96
CA PRO A 150 13.38 -11.25 -2.72
C PRO A 150 12.75 -12.37 -1.88
N LEU A 151 11.45 -12.30 -1.60
CA LEU A 151 10.78 -13.26 -0.73
C LEU A 151 10.92 -14.69 -1.28
N PRO A 152 11.31 -15.68 -0.45
CA PRO A 152 11.45 -17.07 -0.87
C PRO A 152 10.23 -17.60 -1.63
N GLY A 153 10.46 -18.22 -2.77
CA GLY A 153 9.42 -18.71 -3.68
C GLY A 153 8.94 -17.71 -4.74
N SER A 154 9.27 -16.42 -4.62
CA SER A 154 8.96 -15.42 -5.64
C SER A 154 9.90 -15.52 -6.86
N GLN A 155 9.50 -14.91 -7.98
CA GLN A 155 10.39 -14.82 -9.15
C GLN A 155 11.62 -13.95 -8.87
N LEU A 156 11.47 -12.86 -8.08
CA LEU A 156 12.59 -12.03 -7.64
C LEU A 156 13.62 -12.85 -6.86
N TYR A 157 13.17 -13.76 -5.99
CA TYR A 157 14.07 -14.65 -5.25
C TYR A 157 14.85 -15.58 -6.20
N LYS A 158 14.16 -16.20 -7.16
CA LYS A 158 14.80 -17.09 -8.13
C LYS A 158 15.86 -16.36 -8.96
N ASN A 159 15.51 -15.17 -9.48
CA ASN A 159 16.45 -14.35 -10.22
C ASN A 159 17.67 -13.98 -9.35
N ALA A 160 17.45 -13.56 -8.13
CA ALA A 160 18.54 -13.19 -7.21
C ALA A 160 19.48 -14.37 -6.90
N VAL A 161 18.95 -15.60 -6.79
CA VAL A 161 19.76 -16.81 -6.64
C VAL A 161 20.56 -17.09 -7.90
N ASP A 162 19.92 -17.01 -9.08
CA ASP A 162 20.56 -17.27 -10.37
C ASP A 162 21.69 -16.24 -10.67
N ASP A 163 21.49 -14.99 -10.24
CA ASP A 163 22.45 -13.89 -10.39
C ASP A 163 23.52 -13.87 -9.28
N GLY A 164 23.47 -14.80 -8.31
CA GLY A 164 24.44 -14.92 -7.24
C GLY A 164 24.39 -13.74 -6.24
N ILE A 165 23.24 -13.07 -6.11
CA ILE A 165 23.06 -11.97 -5.16
C ILE A 165 23.11 -12.51 -3.73
N ASP A 166 23.83 -11.81 -2.87
CA ASP A 166 23.93 -12.14 -1.45
C ASP A 166 22.59 -11.89 -0.74
N LEU A 167 21.89 -12.97 -0.42
CA LEU A 167 20.56 -12.98 0.19
C LEU A 167 20.64 -13.07 1.72
N PRO A 168 19.56 -12.71 2.45
CA PRO A 168 19.47 -12.94 3.88
C PRO A 168 19.68 -14.41 4.25
N GLU A 169 20.48 -14.66 5.30
CA GLU A 169 20.79 -16.01 5.79
C GLU A 169 19.61 -16.70 6.48
N ASP A 170 18.69 -15.90 7.03
CA ASP A 170 17.50 -16.38 7.75
C ASP A 170 16.22 -15.65 7.35
N TYR A 171 15.07 -16.18 7.77
CA TYR A 171 13.77 -15.56 7.47
C TYR A 171 13.60 -14.16 8.07
N ALA A 172 14.30 -13.83 9.15
CA ALA A 172 14.22 -12.50 9.77
C ALA A 172 14.76 -11.44 8.82
N GLY A 173 15.82 -11.73 8.06
CA GLY A 173 16.42 -10.82 7.10
C GLY A 173 15.49 -10.42 5.93
N TYR A 174 14.45 -11.21 5.65
CA TYR A 174 13.40 -10.86 4.69
C TYR A 174 12.31 -9.98 5.28
N SER A 175 12.29 -9.78 6.60
CA SER A 175 11.34 -8.89 7.24
C SER A 175 11.82 -7.44 7.17
N PHE A 176 11.00 -6.60 6.56
CA PHE A 176 11.26 -5.16 6.47
C PHE A 176 11.54 -4.47 7.82
N HIS A 177 11.00 -4.98 8.93
CA HIS A 177 11.18 -4.42 10.26
C HIS A 177 12.37 -5.00 11.03
N ALA A 178 13.02 -6.05 10.51
CA ALA A 178 14.12 -6.68 11.20
C ALA A 178 15.41 -5.84 11.17
N TYR A 179 16.22 -5.99 12.22
CA TYR A 179 17.57 -5.42 12.27
C TYR A 179 18.47 -5.92 11.13
N THR A 180 18.31 -7.19 10.76
CA THR A 180 19.08 -7.88 9.71
C THR A 180 18.47 -7.74 8.32
N THR A 181 17.44 -6.88 8.15
CA THR A 181 16.78 -6.71 6.83
C THR A 181 17.78 -6.35 5.74
N LYS A 182 17.63 -7.00 4.59
CA LYS A 182 18.50 -6.82 3.41
C LYS A 182 17.67 -6.86 2.14
N PRO A 183 17.31 -5.69 1.59
CA PRO A 183 16.59 -5.61 0.32
C PRO A 183 17.49 -6.00 -0.86
N LEU A 184 16.88 -6.18 -2.03
CA LEU A 184 17.62 -6.37 -3.28
C LEU A 184 18.37 -5.09 -3.68
N PRO A 185 19.56 -5.18 -4.28
CA PRO A 185 20.15 -4.08 -5.04
C PRO A 185 19.40 -3.87 -6.35
N THR A 186 19.62 -2.73 -6.98
CA THR A 186 19.32 -2.50 -8.41
C THR A 186 20.63 -2.35 -9.18
N ASP A 187 20.56 -2.14 -10.50
CA ASP A 187 21.74 -1.91 -11.33
C ASP A 187 22.52 -0.64 -10.92
N SER A 188 21.87 0.29 -10.22
CA SER A 188 22.43 1.60 -9.86
C SER A 188 22.44 1.90 -8.36
N LEU A 189 21.81 1.08 -7.53
CA LEU A 189 21.65 1.33 -6.09
C LEU A 189 22.00 0.10 -5.27
N THR A 190 22.72 0.31 -4.18
CA THR A 190 22.98 -0.71 -3.18
C THR A 190 21.79 -0.93 -2.25
N PRO A 191 21.69 -2.08 -1.57
CA PRO A 191 20.66 -2.34 -0.56
C PRO A 191 20.62 -1.27 0.55
N GLU A 192 21.80 -0.76 0.95
CA GLU A 192 21.95 0.32 1.94
C GLU A 192 21.31 1.62 1.50
N GLU A 193 21.57 2.03 0.25
CA GLU A 193 21.03 3.26 -0.33
C GLU A 193 19.51 3.19 -0.44
N ILE A 194 18.97 2.05 -0.90
CA ILE A 194 17.53 1.83 -1.01
C ILE A 194 16.86 1.88 0.37
N LEU A 195 17.44 1.19 1.37
CA LEU A 195 16.87 1.16 2.70
C LEU A 195 16.92 2.51 3.40
N LYS A 196 18.04 3.23 3.24
CA LYS A 196 18.20 4.59 3.75
C LYS A 196 17.17 5.53 3.12
N PHE A 197 17.04 5.51 1.78
CA PHE A 197 16.04 6.31 1.07
C PHE A 197 14.63 6.03 1.60
N ARG A 198 14.26 4.75 1.72
CA ARG A 198 12.94 4.36 2.22
C ARG A 198 12.67 4.87 3.64
N ASP A 199 13.64 4.78 4.53
CA ASP A 199 13.48 5.24 5.91
C ASP A 199 13.40 6.78 5.99
N GLU A 200 14.15 7.49 5.17
CA GLU A 200 14.05 8.96 5.01
C GLU A 200 12.70 9.39 4.38
N ALA A 201 12.23 8.65 3.37
CA ALA A 201 10.93 8.88 2.73
C ALA A 201 9.77 8.72 3.73
N TYR A 202 9.86 7.74 4.65
CA TYR A 202 8.89 7.57 5.73
C TYR A 202 8.79 8.83 6.61
N LEU A 203 9.93 9.37 7.02
CA LEU A 203 9.97 10.60 7.82
C LEU A 203 9.41 11.77 7.03
N THR A 204 9.84 11.94 5.77
CA THR A 204 9.40 13.02 4.89
C THR A 204 7.87 13.04 4.75
N TYR A 205 7.27 11.87 4.45
CA TYR A 205 5.82 11.79 4.30
C TYR A 205 5.07 12.05 5.61
N HIS A 206 5.47 11.38 6.70
CA HIS A 206 4.73 11.45 7.98
C HIS A 206 4.95 12.73 8.77
N THR A 207 5.89 13.58 8.36
CA THR A 207 6.08 14.94 8.91
C THR A 207 5.59 16.03 7.96
N ASP A 208 5.09 15.67 6.76
CA ASP A 208 4.54 16.64 5.83
C ASP A 208 3.30 17.33 6.42
N LYS A 209 3.27 18.65 6.31
CA LYS A 209 2.19 19.45 6.91
C LYS A 209 0.83 19.14 6.32
N LYS A 210 0.72 18.91 4.99
CA LYS A 210 -0.57 18.62 4.33
C LYS A 210 -1.13 17.29 4.79
N PHE A 211 -0.25 16.29 4.97
CA PHE A 211 -0.62 14.99 5.50
C PHE A 211 -1.12 15.12 6.96
N LEU A 212 -0.37 15.79 7.83
CA LEU A 212 -0.76 15.97 9.24
C LEU A 212 -2.06 16.78 9.37
N ASP A 213 -2.27 17.82 8.57
CA ASP A 213 -3.51 18.58 8.52
C ASP A 213 -4.71 17.69 8.08
N LYS A 214 -4.51 16.80 7.08
CA LYS A 214 -5.53 15.82 6.66
C LYS A 214 -5.87 14.85 7.78
N VAL A 215 -4.86 14.27 8.45
CA VAL A 215 -5.05 13.34 9.57
C VAL A 215 -5.78 14.02 10.72
N LYS A 216 -5.39 15.25 11.09
CA LYS A 216 -6.05 16.05 12.13
C LYS A 216 -7.53 16.26 11.81
N LYS A 217 -7.83 16.64 10.57
CA LYS A 217 -9.21 16.86 10.11
C LYS A 217 -10.05 15.58 10.18
N THR A 218 -9.47 14.42 9.90
CA THR A 218 -10.19 13.15 9.78
C THR A 218 -10.30 12.41 11.11
N TYR A 219 -9.23 12.42 11.92
CA TYR A 219 -9.13 11.60 13.13
C TYR A 219 -8.77 12.37 14.41
N GLY A 220 -8.54 13.69 14.32
CA GLY A 220 -8.22 14.54 15.46
C GLY A 220 -6.77 14.55 15.89
N ASP A 221 -6.48 15.33 16.95
CA ASP A 221 -5.11 15.60 17.42
C ASP A 221 -4.40 14.35 17.95
N ILE A 222 -5.12 13.43 18.60
CA ILE A 222 -4.52 12.18 19.12
C ILE A 222 -3.88 11.35 18.02
N ALA A 223 -4.50 11.31 16.83
CA ALA A 223 -3.95 10.58 15.70
C ALA A 223 -2.65 11.25 15.19
N VAL A 224 -2.61 12.58 15.15
CA VAL A 224 -1.42 13.35 14.79
C VAL A 224 -0.28 13.08 15.78
N ASP A 225 -0.58 13.15 17.09
CA ASP A 225 0.42 12.89 18.15
C ASP A 225 1.01 11.46 18.03
N ASN A 226 0.17 10.47 17.75
CA ASN A 226 0.61 9.09 17.53
C ASN A 226 1.56 8.98 16.34
N ILE A 227 1.25 9.64 15.21
CA ILE A 227 2.11 9.66 14.03
C ILE A 227 3.45 10.32 14.37
N ILE A 228 3.43 11.50 14.97
CA ILE A 228 4.66 12.22 15.35
C ILE A 228 5.50 11.40 16.35
N ASN A 229 4.89 10.71 17.28
CA ASN A 229 5.62 9.84 18.21
C ASN A 229 6.26 8.64 17.49
N ASN A 230 5.57 8.06 16.50
CA ASN A 230 6.14 6.99 15.68
C ASN A 230 7.34 7.45 14.85
N THR A 231 7.36 8.69 14.35
CA THR A 231 8.51 9.22 13.59
C THR A 231 9.77 9.43 14.45
N LYS A 232 9.63 9.47 15.77
CA LYS A 232 10.79 9.57 16.69
C LYS A 232 11.51 8.22 16.92
N VAL A 233 10.88 7.12 16.51
CA VAL A 233 11.44 5.77 16.66
C VAL A 233 12.29 5.44 15.45
N LYS A 234 13.62 5.39 15.62
CA LYS A 234 14.54 4.93 14.57
C LYS A 234 14.58 3.39 14.55
N LEU A 235 14.29 2.81 13.40
CA LEU A 235 14.55 1.40 13.15
C LEU A 235 16.06 1.19 12.98
N LYS A 236 16.66 0.41 13.86
CA LYS A 236 18.08 0.04 13.71
C LYS A 236 18.27 -0.92 12.57
N ARG A 237 19.34 -0.73 11.79
CA ARG A 237 19.65 -1.47 10.57
C ARG A 237 21.10 -1.94 10.59
N LYS A 238 21.33 -3.25 10.66
CA LYS A 238 22.69 -3.83 10.62
C LYS A 238 23.47 -3.35 9.40
N ILE A 239 22.83 -3.33 8.25
CA ILE A 239 23.42 -2.93 6.97
C ILE A 239 23.84 -1.44 6.93
N LEU A 240 23.21 -0.58 7.74
CA LEU A 240 23.56 0.84 7.87
C LEU A 240 24.56 1.12 9.01
N GLY A 241 25.04 0.07 9.71
CA GLY A 241 26.03 0.21 10.77
C GLY A 241 25.48 0.67 12.13
N ASP A 242 24.17 0.51 12.38
CA ASP A 242 23.54 0.90 13.65
C ASP A 242 23.84 -0.06 14.81
#